data_8b79a1617bfeff763f428e2fa89b0579
#
_entry.id   8b79a1617bfeff763f428e2fa89b0579
#
_cell.length_a   1.000
_cell.length_b   1.000
_cell.length_c   1.000
_cell.angle_alpha   90.00
_cell.angle_beta   90.00
_cell.angle_gamma   90.00
#
_symmetry.space_group_name_H-M   'P 1'
#
loop_
_entity.id
_entity.type
_entity.pdbx_description
1 polymer ?
#
loop_
_entity_poly.entity_id
_entity_poly.type
_entity_poly.pdbx_seq_one_letter_code
_entity_poly.pdbx_strand_id
1 'polypeptide(L)'
;MTTKLKITEIERITLDVPFTPRVHPWNELLVGQWRVVEIMRVVTDAGFVGYGETLPHYTWGRVSDEAVARVKGGNPADFMHDDSLGAGLQMALWDVVGKALGVPMHRLLGQPKVRDWCTIGWWNTKAPPEVLAAEAQDALAQGYMAHKFKARPWFDVYEQVAQISRVTPVNYRLDMDWNEMLRDVGNAAPVLTELDKNPRIAIYEEPIPRGDVEGYRRLRQHTTRPTAQHYSPEIMRNAAQREVTDGFVVGGGVSATMRAGLAAGEFNKPFWLQLVGVGLVTAFAAHLGAVLPWATWPAISCLNNYSDDCLAQPLEIKGGYVRVPDAPGLGVEIDEDAIRKYRVSKDNWWIDYPRKILSVVWEGGRVMHYTTMPQCWTDFRNGNQPLQEPGVRLHVWHDDGTPEFDELHRRAELAPVRDSRN
;
A
#
# COMPACT_ATOMS: atom_id res chain seq x y z
N MET A 1 31.58 24.60 20.40
CA MET A 1 31.99 23.23 19.98
C MET A 1 30.97 22.75 18.99
N THR A 2 31.32 22.67 17.71
CA THR A 2 30.47 22.04 16.70
C THR A 2 30.48 20.54 16.97
N THR A 3 29.44 19.99 17.58
CA THR A 3 29.22 18.58 17.65
C THR A 3 29.09 18.07 16.22
N LYS A 4 30.16 17.46 15.72
CA LYS A 4 30.13 16.82 14.40
C LYS A 4 29.32 15.53 14.57
N LEU A 5 28.04 15.58 14.25
CA LEU A 5 27.18 14.41 14.18
C LEU A 5 27.66 13.52 13.04
N LYS A 6 28.34 12.41 13.32
CA LYS A 6 28.96 11.53 12.31
C LYS A 6 28.39 10.13 12.40
N ILE A 7 27.93 9.57 11.28
CA ILE A 7 27.45 8.20 11.18
C ILE A 7 28.62 7.24 11.40
N THR A 8 28.59 6.45 12.47
CA THR A 8 29.60 5.46 12.80
C THR A 8 29.23 4.04 12.39
N GLU A 9 27.95 3.71 12.49
CA GLU A 9 27.45 2.38 12.20
C GLU A 9 26.12 2.44 11.46
N ILE A 10 25.93 1.54 10.50
CA ILE A 10 24.66 1.31 9.82
C ILE A 10 24.43 -0.19 9.77
N GLU A 11 23.32 -0.64 10.31
CA GLU A 11 22.88 -2.03 10.34
C GLU A 11 21.60 -2.20 9.52
N ARG A 12 21.54 -3.24 8.68
CA ARG A 12 20.33 -3.73 8.02
C ARG A 12 19.84 -4.96 8.75
N ILE A 13 18.63 -4.89 9.29
CA ILE A 13 18.01 -5.97 10.05
C ILE A 13 16.85 -6.50 9.23
N THR A 14 16.97 -7.72 8.72
CA THR A 14 15.92 -8.36 7.92
C THR A 14 14.96 -9.11 8.84
N LEU A 15 13.66 -8.84 8.70
CA LEU A 15 12.59 -9.45 9.45
C LEU A 15 11.63 -10.20 8.52
N ASP A 16 11.07 -11.31 8.98
CA ASP A 16 9.87 -11.94 8.41
C ASP A 16 8.69 -11.67 9.35
N VAL A 17 7.94 -10.61 9.08
CA VAL A 17 6.77 -10.22 9.88
C VAL A 17 5.51 -10.87 9.26
N PRO A 18 4.87 -11.83 9.94
CA PRO A 18 3.71 -12.54 9.39
C PRO A 18 2.54 -11.60 9.10
N PHE A 19 1.78 -11.90 8.06
CA PHE A 19 0.45 -11.31 7.89
C PHE A 19 -0.53 -11.87 8.93
N THR A 20 -1.58 -11.11 9.23
CA THR A 20 -2.69 -11.62 10.03
C THR A 20 -3.33 -12.83 9.35
N PRO A 21 -3.83 -13.83 10.11
CA PRO A 21 -4.28 -15.10 9.55
C PRO A 21 -5.36 -14.97 8.48
N ARG A 22 -6.30 -14.01 8.62
CA ARG A 22 -7.40 -13.83 7.67
C ARG A 22 -6.95 -13.35 6.31
N VAL A 23 -6.00 -12.42 6.25
CA VAL A 23 -5.53 -11.85 4.98
C VAL A 23 -4.37 -12.62 4.37
N HIS A 24 -3.68 -13.46 5.16
CA HIS A 24 -2.50 -14.20 4.71
C HIS A 24 -2.72 -14.97 3.39
N PRO A 25 -3.78 -15.79 3.21
CA PRO A 25 -3.99 -16.56 1.98
C PRO A 25 -4.21 -15.70 0.73
N TRP A 26 -4.69 -14.48 0.92
CA TRP A 26 -4.96 -13.54 -0.17
C TRP A 26 -3.76 -12.64 -0.48
N ASN A 27 -3.00 -12.26 0.56
CA ASN A 27 -1.79 -11.47 0.42
C ASN A 27 -0.67 -12.26 -0.27
N GLU A 28 -0.52 -13.55 0.02
CA GLU A 28 0.49 -14.39 -0.64
C GLU A 28 0.32 -14.47 -2.16
N LEU A 29 -0.91 -14.28 -2.68
CA LEU A 29 -1.18 -14.31 -4.11
C LEU A 29 -0.70 -13.07 -4.88
N LEU A 30 -0.44 -11.96 -4.19
CA LEU A 30 -0.04 -10.70 -4.84
C LEU A 30 1.16 -10.03 -4.18
N VAL A 31 1.14 -9.96 -2.85
CA VAL A 31 2.11 -9.20 -2.05
C VAL A 31 2.84 -10.08 -1.03
N GLY A 32 2.91 -11.38 -1.27
CA GLY A 32 3.46 -12.36 -0.33
C GLY A 32 4.83 -11.98 0.21
N GLN A 33 5.68 -11.42 -0.65
CA GLN A 33 7.02 -10.99 -0.28
C GLN A 33 7.07 -9.74 0.61
N TRP A 34 5.96 -9.04 0.83
CA TRP A 34 5.91 -7.88 1.73
C TRP A 34 6.03 -8.26 3.22
N ARG A 35 5.95 -9.53 3.56
CA ARG A 35 6.33 -10.03 4.90
C ARG A 35 7.78 -9.75 5.23
N VAL A 36 8.65 -9.70 4.22
CA VAL A 36 10.04 -9.31 4.40
C VAL A 36 10.12 -7.81 4.61
N VAL A 37 10.45 -7.40 5.81
CA VAL A 37 10.66 -6.02 6.24
C VAL A 37 12.14 -5.83 6.56
N GLU A 38 12.76 -4.77 6.09
CA GLU A 38 14.13 -4.42 6.45
C GLU A 38 14.15 -3.16 7.30
N ILE A 39 14.63 -3.28 8.54
CA ILE A 39 14.85 -2.14 9.43
C ILE A 39 16.29 -1.66 9.25
N MET A 40 16.43 -0.35 9.03
CA MET A 40 17.70 0.34 9.01
C MET A 40 17.96 0.97 10.38
N ARG A 41 19.10 0.63 11.00
CA ARG A 41 19.57 1.23 12.26
C ARG A 41 20.82 2.04 11.96
N VAL A 42 20.78 3.34 12.24
CA VAL A 42 21.88 4.30 12.03
C VAL A 42 22.36 4.82 13.38
N VAL A 43 23.64 4.64 13.68
CA VAL A 43 24.27 5.10 14.93
C VAL A 43 25.25 6.21 14.64
N THR A 44 25.30 7.22 15.50
CA THR A 44 26.22 8.36 15.40
C THR A 44 27.25 8.37 16.52
N ASP A 45 28.38 9.07 16.30
CA ASP A 45 29.43 9.29 17.31
C ASP A 45 28.96 10.07 18.55
N ALA A 46 27.83 10.74 18.47
CA ALA A 46 27.18 11.42 19.59
C ALA A 46 26.21 10.51 20.38
N GLY A 47 26.10 9.22 20.01
CA GLY A 47 25.25 8.23 20.67
C GLY A 47 23.78 8.24 20.25
N PHE A 48 23.37 9.08 19.29
CA PHE A 48 22.01 9.04 18.76
C PHE A 48 21.84 7.85 17.83
N VAL A 49 20.67 7.22 17.91
CA VAL A 49 20.28 6.08 17.05
C VAL A 49 18.99 6.43 16.32
N GLY A 50 19.03 6.33 15.00
CA GLY A 50 17.85 6.49 14.14
C GLY A 50 17.43 5.17 13.53
N TYR A 51 16.12 5.02 13.35
CA TYR A 51 15.52 3.85 12.72
C TYR A 51 14.70 4.23 11.49
N GLY A 52 14.68 3.34 10.52
CA GLY A 52 13.85 3.46 9.34
C GLY A 52 13.49 2.09 8.81
N GLU A 53 12.55 2.05 7.90
CA GLU A 53 11.93 0.82 7.43
C GLU A 53 11.78 0.83 5.91
N THR A 54 11.96 -0.31 5.30
CA THR A 54 11.65 -0.53 3.88
C THR A 54 11.07 -1.93 3.66
N LEU A 55 10.28 -2.08 2.60
CA LEU A 55 9.91 -3.38 2.05
C LEU A 55 10.79 -3.69 0.85
N PRO A 56 11.75 -4.64 0.96
CA PRO A 56 12.70 -4.97 -0.11
C PRO A 56 12.04 -5.38 -1.43
N HIS A 57 10.81 -5.91 -1.37
CA HIS A 57 10.05 -6.40 -2.53
C HIS A 57 8.92 -5.45 -2.97
N TYR A 58 9.07 -4.17 -2.66
CA TYR A 58 8.13 -3.14 -3.11
C TYR A 58 8.87 -2.05 -3.93
N THR A 59 8.18 -0.96 -4.30
CA THR A 59 8.65 0.12 -5.18
C THR A 59 10.03 0.69 -4.86
N TRP A 60 10.45 0.64 -3.59
CA TRP A 60 11.74 1.17 -3.13
C TRP A 60 12.89 0.19 -3.24
N GLY A 61 12.60 -1.10 -3.21
CA GLY A 61 13.60 -2.13 -3.15
C GLY A 61 14.40 -2.11 -1.84
N ARG A 62 15.42 -2.93 -1.81
CA ARG A 62 16.38 -3.04 -0.70
C ARG A 62 17.34 -1.86 -0.73
N VAL A 63 17.71 -1.33 0.44
CA VAL A 63 18.77 -0.32 0.55
C VAL A 63 20.09 -0.92 0.06
N SER A 64 20.75 -0.29 -0.91
CA SER A 64 21.97 -0.84 -1.54
C SER A 64 23.20 -0.66 -0.66
N ASP A 65 24.24 -1.48 -0.90
CA ASP A 65 25.52 -1.35 -0.23
C ASP A 65 26.23 -0.05 -0.59
N GLU A 66 26.03 0.46 -1.81
CA GLU A 66 26.55 1.74 -2.28
C GLU A 66 25.92 2.91 -1.51
N ALA A 67 24.59 2.86 -1.27
CA ALA A 67 23.91 3.88 -0.46
C ALA A 67 24.45 3.90 0.98
N VAL A 68 24.63 2.73 1.59
CA VAL A 68 25.23 2.60 2.92
C VAL A 68 26.66 3.12 2.95
N ALA A 69 27.50 2.74 2.00
CA ALA A 69 28.90 3.19 1.92
C ALA A 69 29.01 4.71 1.72
N ARG A 70 28.11 5.29 0.92
CA ARG A 70 28.09 6.72 0.61
C ARG A 70 27.86 7.61 1.83
N VAL A 71 27.01 7.20 2.76
CA VAL A 71 26.64 8.01 3.92
C VAL A 71 27.50 7.72 5.16
N LYS A 72 28.14 6.54 5.24
CA LYS A 72 28.95 6.14 6.38
C LYS A 72 30.13 7.09 6.58
N GLY A 73 30.29 7.60 7.80
CA GLY A 73 31.32 8.57 8.15
C GLY A 73 30.95 10.04 7.86
N GLY A 74 29.82 10.29 7.19
CA GLY A 74 29.28 11.63 6.95
C GLY A 74 28.34 12.10 8.05
N ASN A 75 27.85 13.33 7.91
CA ASN A 75 26.80 13.89 8.78
C ASN A 75 25.43 13.47 8.19
N PRO A 76 24.51 12.89 8.98
CA PRO A 76 23.21 12.46 8.47
C PRO A 76 22.39 13.61 7.86
N ALA A 77 22.55 14.84 8.32
CA ALA A 77 21.86 16.02 7.78
C ALA A 77 22.25 16.34 6.33
N ASP A 78 23.45 15.97 5.89
CA ASP A 78 23.91 16.20 4.51
C ASP A 78 23.20 15.29 3.50
N PHE A 79 22.62 14.18 3.96
CA PHE A 79 22.08 13.13 3.12
C PHE A 79 20.57 12.92 3.28
N MET A 80 19.94 13.38 4.36
CA MET A 80 18.54 13.05 4.68
C MET A 80 17.52 13.46 3.59
N HIS A 81 17.87 14.38 2.70
CA HIS A 81 17.04 14.80 1.57
C HIS A 81 17.27 14.00 0.29
N ASP A 82 18.19 13.06 0.28
CA ASP A 82 18.53 12.26 -0.89
C ASP A 82 17.63 11.01 -1.00
N ASP A 83 16.61 11.11 -1.84
CA ASP A 83 15.65 10.02 -2.07
C ASP A 83 16.31 8.77 -2.69
N SER A 84 17.49 8.88 -3.30
CA SER A 84 18.18 7.74 -3.91
C SER A 84 18.80 6.77 -2.91
N LEU A 85 18.82 7.11 -1.62
CA LEU A 85 19.31 6.23 -0.55
C LEU A 85 18.40 5.04 -0.28
N GLY A 86 17.14 5.09 -0.74
CA GLY A 86 16.12 4.12 -0.38
C GLY A 86 15.38 4.50 0.91
N ALA A 87 14.15 4.00 1.03
CA ALA A 87 13.21 4.44 2.07
C ALA A 87 13.75 4.25 3.49
N GLY A 88 14.21 3.04 3.81
CA GLY A 88 14.64 2.74 5.18
C GLY A 88 15.83 3.57 5.64
N LEU A 89 16.84 3.75 4.78
CA LEU A 89 18.01 4.55 5.14
C LEU A 89 17.66 6.03 5.25
N GLN A 90 16.94 6.59 4.29
CA GLN A 90 16.50 7.97 4.35
C GLN A 90 15.68 8.26 5.62
N MET A 91 14.71 7.39 5.93
CA MET A 91 13.87 7.51 7.13
C MET A 91 14.71 7.50 8.41
N ALA A 92 15.70 6.59 8.52
CA ALA A 92 16.61 6.52 9.66
C ALA A 92 17.46 7.79 9.82
N LEU A 93 17.86 8.44 8.70
CA LEU A 93 18.57 9.71 8.75
C LEU A 93 17.68 10.85 9.27
N TRP A 94 16.42 10.91 8.86
CA TRP A 94 15.47 11.89 9.40
C TRP A 94 15.21 11.65 10.89
N ASP A 95 15.09 10.41 11.32
CA ASP A 95 14.88 10.05 12.72
C ASP A 95 16.07 10.49 13.58
N VAL A 96 17.28 10.12 13.19
CA VAL A 96 18.49 10.47 13.96
C VAL A 96 18.76 11.97 14.02
N VAL A 97 18.50 12.70 12.94
CA VAL A 97 18.65 14.18 12.94
C VAL A 97 17.61 14.83 13.85
N GLY A 98 16.37 14.39 13.80
CA GLY A 98 15.32 14.87 14.71
C GLY A 98 15.64 14.60 16.18
N LYS A 99 16.14 13.41 16.51
CA LYS A 99 16.60 13.05 17.86
C LYS A 99 17.79 13.91 18.30
N ALA A 100 18.77 14.12 17.44
CA ALA A 100 19.94 14.95 17.74
C ALA A 100 19.60 16.43 18.00
N LEU A 101 18.56 16.94 17.32
CA LEU A 101 18.08 18.32 17.48
C LEU A 101 17.01 18.44 18.58
N GLY A 102 16.52 17.33 19.14
CA GLY A 102 15.45 17.31 20.13
C GLY A 102 14.09 17.75 19.59
N VAL A 103 13.82 17.52 18.30
CA VAL A 103 12.57 17.94 17.64
C VAL A 103 11.93 16.79 16.84
N PRO A 104 10.60 16.74 16.73
CA PRO A 104 9.93 15.77 15.87
C PRO A 104 10.18 16.06 14.40
N MET A 105 10.18 15.01 13.56
CA MET A 105 10.52 15.09 12.15
C MET A 105 9.72 16.15 11.39
N HIS A 106 8.43 16.31 11.67
CA HIS A 106 7.59 17.28 10.95
C HIS A 106 8.10 18.74 11.05
N ARG A 107 8.84 19.10 12.12
CA ARG A 107 9.44 20.43 12.26
C ARG A 107 10.63 20.67 11.34
N LEU A 108 11.23 19.62 10.81
CA LEU A 108 12.38 19.67 9.92
C LEU A 108 11.98 19.71 8.43
N LEU A 109 10.69 19.50 8.10
CA LEU A 109 10.19 19.40 6.72
C LEU A 109 10.03 20.78 6.02
N GLY A 110 10.37 21.87 6.69
CA GLY A 110 10.38 23.22 6.11
C GLY A 110 8.98 23.81 5.84
N GLN A 111 7.93 23.20 6.36
CA GLN A 111 6.55 23.66 6.26
C GLN A 111 5.91 23.72 7.65
N PRO A 112 4.95 24.62 7.90
CA PRO A 112 4.23 24.67 9.16
C PRO A 112 3.38 23.40 9.35
N LYS A 113 3.30 22.90 10.58
CA LYS A 113 2.35 21.82 10.96
C LYS A 113 0.93 22.36 10.84
N VAL A 114 0.10 21.71 10.06
CA VAL A 114 -1.31 22.09 9.81
C VAL A 114 -2.31 21.21 10.53
N ARG A 115 -1.88 20.04 11.06
CA ARG A 115 -2.75 19.13 11.80
C ARG A 115 -1.99 18.23 12.77
N ASP A 116 -2.68 17.83 13.84
CA ASP A 116 -2.19 16.86 14.84
C ASP A 116 -2.64 15.43 14.56
N TRP A 117 -3.62 15.26 13.68
CA TRP A 117 -4.21 13.99 13.31
C TRP A 117 -4.30 13.90 11.79
N CYS A 118 -3.69 12.87 11.21
CA CYS A 118 -3.70 12.63 9.78
C CYS A 118 -4.72 11.53 9.43
N THR A 119 -5.42 11.68 8.32
CA THR A 119 -6.33 10.64 7.82
C THR A 119 -5.57 9.36 7.50
N ILE A 120 -6.15 8.19 7.85
CA ILE A 120 -5.58 6.87 7.58
C ILE A 120 -6.67 5.90 7.14
N GLY A 121 -6.32 4.99 6.22
CA GLY A 121 -7.21 3.96 5.70
C GLY A 121 -6.70 2.55 5.98
N TRP A 122 -7.65 1.64 6.21
CA TRP A 122 -7.43 0.20 6.16
C TRP A 122 -7.15 -0.23 4.73
N TRP A 123 -6.30 -1.22 4.53
CA TRP A 123 -5.99 -1.69 3.21
C TRP A 123 -6.09 -3.22 3.11
N ASN A 124 -6.72 -3.69 2.04
CA ASN A 124 -6.65 -5.10 1.67
C ASN A 124 -6.28 -5.27 0.20
N THR A 125 -5.64 -6.37 -0.10
CA THR A 125 -5.52 -6.87 -1.46
C THR A 125 -6.89 -7.38 -1.96
N LYS A 126 -6.92 -8.07 -3.07
CA LYS A 126 -8.11 -8.80 -3.52
C LYS A 126 -8.47 -9.90 -2.52
N ALA A 127 -9.72 -10.00 -2.15
CA ALA A 127 -10.22 -11.04 -1.25
C ALA A 127 -11.72 -11.28 -1.49
N PRO A 128 -12.26 -12.43 -1.06
CA PRO A 128 -13.69 -12.70 -1.12
C PRO A 128 -14.52 -11.67 -0.35
N PRO A 129 -15.81 -11.49 -0.73
CA PRO A 129 -16.71 -10.53 -0.08
C PRO A 129 -16.78 -10.69 1.45
N GLU A 130 -16.89 -11.91 1.96
CA GLU A 130 -16.97 -12.23 3.39
C GLU A 130 -15.68 -11.87 4.15
N VAL A 131 -14.51 -12.02 3.51
CA VAL A 131 -13.23 -11.63 4.09
C VAL A 131 -13.15 -10.11 4.20
N LEU A 132 -13.49 -9.38 3.13
CA LEU A 132 -13.48 -7.91 3.17
C LEU A 132 -14.49 -7.33 4.17
N ALA A 133 -15.65 -7.97 4.34
CA ALA A 133 -16.63 -7.57 5.36
C ALA A 133 -16.07 -7.76 6.78
N ALA A 134 -15.43 -8.90 7.06
CA ALA A 134 -14.79 -9.14 8.35
C ALA A 134 -13.63 -8.18 8.61
N GLU A 135 -12.81 -7.87 7.59
CA GLU A 135 -11.76 -6.85 7.68
C GLU A 135 -12.32 -5.46 7.97
N ALA A 136 -13.47 -5.10 7.36
CA ALA A 136 -14.12 -3.81 7.63
C ALA A 136 -14.66 -3.71 9.07
N GLN A 137 -15.11 -4.81 9.68
CA GLN A 137 -15.48 -4.84 11.10
C GLN A 137 -14.26 -4.61 12.00
N ASP A 138 -13.15 -5.29 11.72
CA ASP A 138 -11.90 -5.11 12.47
C ASP A 138 -11.35 -3.69 12.30
N ALA A 139 -11.44 -3.13 11.09
CA ALA A 139 -11.07 -1.75 10.81
C ALA A 139 -11.83 -0.77 11.71
N LEU A 140 -13.15 -0.91 11.80
CA LEU A 140 -13.99 -0.09 12.68
C LEU A 140 -13.61 -0.25 14.15
N ALA A 141 -13.39 -1.50 14.60
CA ALA A 141 -12.99 -1.79 15.98
C ALA A 141 -11.63 -1.16 16.34
N GLN A 142 -10.74 -1.02 15.37
CA GLN A 142 -9.42 -0.39 15.52
C GLN A 142 -9.43 1.11 15.18
N GLY A 143 -10.59 1.72 15.00
CA GLY A 143 -10.74 3.18 14.83
C GLY A 143 -10.59 3.68 13.41
N TYR A 144 -10.52 2.82 12.39
CA TYR A 144 -10.49 3.22 10.98
C TYR A 144 -11.90 3.51 10.45
N MET A 145 -12.00 4.50 9.55
CA MET A 145 -13.27 4.90 8.90
C MET A 145 -13.18 4.89 7.37
N ALA A 146 -12.08 4.38 6.83
CA ALA A 146 -11.88 4.23 5.41
C ALA A 146 -11.19 2.90 5.10
N HIS A 147 -11.55 2.29 3.98
CA HIS A 147 -11.05 1.00 3.56
C HIS A 147 -10.74 1.03 2.06
N LYS A 148 -9.46 0.90 1.73
CA LYS A 148 -9.01 0.74 0.35
C LYS A 148 -8.80 -0.73 0.05
N PHE A 149 -9.35 -1.23 -1.06
CA PHE A 149 -9.12 -2.59 -1.50
C PHE A 149 -8.95 -2.71 -3.02
N LYS A 150 -8.32 -3.78 -3.45
CA LYS A 150 -8.07 -4.07 -4.85
C LYS A 150 -9.31 -4.68 -5.50
N ALA A 151 -10.03 -3.89 -6.30
CA ALA A 151 -11.15 -4.36 -7.11
C ALA A 151 -10.63 -5.20 -8.30
N ARG A 152 -10.98 -6.47 -8.35
CA ARG A 152 -10.44 -7.43 -9.33
C ARG A 152 -11.54 -8.21 -10.02
N PRO A 153 -11.39 -8.56 -11.32
CA PRO A 153 -12.38 -9.28 -12.09
C PRO A 153 -12.60 -10.73 -11.64
N TRP A 154 -11.86 -11.19 -10.66
CA TRP A 154 -11.93 -12.54 -10.10
C TRP A 154 -12.80 -12.64 -8.85
N PHE A 155 -13.37 -11.52 -8.45
CA PHE A 155 -14.33 -11.42 -7.34
C PHE A 155 -15.49 -10.53 -7.75
N ASP A 156 -16.68 -10.88 -7.29
CA ASP A 156 -17.86 -10.06 -7.45
C ASP A 156 -17.72 -8.76 -6.63
N VAL A 157 -17.38 -7.67 -7.31
CA VAL A 157 -17.15 -6.37 -6.66
C VAL A 157 -18.44 -5.77 -6.09
N TYR A 158 -19.58 -6.09 -6.66
CA TYR A 158 -20.87 -5.64 -6.15
C TYR A 158 -21.20 -6.31 -4.83
N GLU A 159 -20.99 -7.63 -4.74
CA GLU A 159 -21.17 -8.37 -3.49
C GLU A 159 -20.11 -7.98 -2.44
N GLN A 160 -18.86 -7.69 -2.82
CA GLN A 160 -17.86 -7.14 -1.90
C GLN A 160 -18.38 -5.84 -1.24
N VAL A 161 -18.85 -4.88 -2.03
CA VAL A 161 -19.40 -3.62 -1.54
C VAL A 161 -20.67 -3.85 -0.72
N ALA A 162 -21.55 -4.76 -1.16
CA ALA A 162 -22.78 -5.08 -0.44
C ALA A 162 -22.51 -5.68 0.94
N GLN A 163 -21.59 -6.64 1.06
CA GLN A 163 -21.27 -7.28 2.33
C GLN A 163 -20.57 -6.32 3.30
N ILE A 164 -19.61 -5.52 2.84
CA ILE A 164 -19.01 -4.46 3.65
C ILE A 164 -20.11 -3.50 4.14
N SER A 165 -21.06 -3.15 3.28
CA SER A 165 -22.13 -2.21 3.63
C SER A 165 -23.10 -2.72 4.69
N ARG A 166 -23.28 -4.04 4.81
CA ARG A 166 -24.10 -4.66 5.86
C ARG A 166 -23.50 -4.51 7.26
N VAL A 167 -22.18 -4.37 7.36
CA VAL A 167 -21.44 -4.39 8.63
C VAL A 167 -20.81 -3.06 9.01
N THR A 168 -20.97 -2.03 8.17
CA THR A 168 -20.36 -0.71 8.39
C THR A 168 -21.41 0.41 8.41
N PRO A 169 -21.18 1.53 9.12
CA PRO A 169 -22.04 2.70 9.05
C PRO A 169 -22.00 3.37 7.68
N VAL A 170 -22.99 4.19 7.35
CA VAL A 170 -23.13 4.82 6.03
C VAL A 170 -21.97 5.76 5.66
N ASN A 171 -21.32 6.33 6.66
CA ASN A 171 -20.17 7.23 6.52
C ASN A 171 -18.80 6.50 6.48
N TYR A 172 -18.78 5.18 6.49
CA TYR A 172 -17.59 4.40 6.21
C TYR A 172 -17.21 4.53 4.73
N ARG A 173 -15.95 4.82 4.43
CA ARG A 173 -15.49 5.13 3.08
C ARG A 173 -14.86 3.91 2.41
N LEU A 174 -15.18 3.68 1.14
CA LEU A 174 -14.59 2.63 0.31
C LEU A 174 -13.80 3.27 -0.84
N ASP A 175 -12.50 3.05 -0.87
CA ASP A 175 -11.61 3.47 -1.93
C ASP A 175 -11.26 2.25 -2.79
N MET A 176 -11.75 2.19 -4.03
CA MET A 176 -11.61 1.01 -4.90
C MET A 176 -10.48 1.20 -5.89
N ASP A 177 -9.45 0.36 -5.78
CA ASP A 177 -8.28 0.41 -6.66
C ASP A 177 -8.39 -0.66 -7.76
N TRP A 178 -8.61 -0.20 -8.97
CA TRP A 178 -8.81 -1.05 -10.15
C TRP A 178 -7.51 -1.47 -10.83
N ASN A 179 -6.41 -0.71 -10.66
CA ASN A 179 -5.17 -0.91 -11.39
C ASN A 179 -5.40 -1.13 -12.90
N GLU A 180 -6.20 -0.25 -13.51
CA GLU A 180 -6.52 -0.20 -14.94
C GLU A 180 -7.37 -1.37 -15.46
N MET A 181 -7.95 -2.20 -14.56
CA MET A 181 -8.63 -3.45 -14.97
C MET A 181 -10.02 -3.26 -15.55
N LEU A 182 -10.59 -2.06 -15.55
CA LEU A 182 -11.81 -1.80 -16.33
C LEU A 182 -11.50 -1.46 -17.81
N ARG A 183 -10.22 -1.36 -18.18
CA ARG A 183 -9.67 -1.27 -19.56
C ARG A 183 -10.00 0.02 -20.31
N ASP A 184 -11.27 0.38 -20.44
CA ASP A 184 -11.75 1.53 -21.21
C ASP A 184 -13.06 2.07 -20.64
N VAL A 185 -13.52 3.20 -21.16
CA VAL A 185 -14.73 3.88 -20.67
C VAL A 185 -15.99 3.05 -20.89
N GLY A 186 -16.07 2.32 -22.01
CA GLY A 186 -17.24 1.51 -22.32
C GLY A 186 -17.50 0.42 -21.30
N ASN A 187 -16.42 -0.17 -20.79
CA ASN A 187 -16.44 -1.17 -19.72
C ASN A 187 -16.56 -0.53 -18.33
N ALA A 188 -15.88 0.58 -18.08
CA ALA A 188 -15.84 1.20 -16.76
C ALA A 188 -17.15 1.91 -16.41
N ALA A 189 -17.76 2.64 -17.34
CA ALA A 189 -18.93 3.47 -17.07
C ALA A 189 -20.10 2.69 -16.44
N PRO A 190 -20.56 1.55 -16.98
CA PRO A 190 -21.66 0.81 -16.36
C PRO A 190 -21.32 0.28 -14.95
N VAL A 191 -20.08 -0.17 -14.74
CA VAL A 191 -19.62 -0.69 -13.44
C VAL A 191 -19.61 0.42 -12.40
N LEU A 192 -19.00 1.57 -12.69
CA LEU A 192 -18.90 2.68 -11.76
C LEU A 192 -20.25 3.33 -11.51
N THR A 193 -21.10 3.46 -12.51
CA THR A 193 -22.49 3.98 -12.35
C THR A 193 -23.31 3.11 -11.40
N GLU A 194 -23.17 1.80 -11.45
CA GLU A 194 -23.85 0.89 -10.52
C GLU A 194 -23.31 1.04 -9.09
N LEU A 195 -21.99 1.08 -8.95
CA LEU A 195 -21.32 1.24 -7.66
C LEU A 195 -21.60 2.61 -7.02
N ASP A 196 -21.77 3.67 -7.81
CA ASP A 196 -22.12 5.03 -7.33
C ASP A 196 -23.42 5.11 -6.52
N LYS A 197 -24.32 4.14 -6.70
CA LYS A 197 -25.54 4.03 -5.91
C LYS A 197 -25.27 3.76 -4.43
N ASN A 198 -24.10 3.23 -4.09
CA ASN A 198 -23.71 3.01 -2.71
C ASN A 198 -23.02 4.26 -2.15
N PRO A 199 -23.57 4.90 -1.09
CA PRO A 199 -23.02 6.14 -0.54
C PRO A 199 -21.62 5.97 0.10
N ARG A 200 -21.18 4.74 0.39
CA ARG A 200 -19.86 4.48 0.97
C ARG A 200 -18.74 4.57 -0.05
N ILE A 201 -19.03 4.38 -1.34
CA ILE A 201 -18.01 4.56 -2.39
C ILE A 201 -17.50 6.00 -2.35
N ALA A 202 -16.20 6.15 -2.18
CA ALA A 202 -15.58 7.45 -1.98
C ALA A 202 -14.61 7.82 -3.10
N ILE A 203 -13.77 6.90 -3.55
CA ILE A 203 -12.75 7.17 -4.57
C ILE A 203 -12.58 5.94 -5.48
N TYR A 204 -12.39 6.19 -6.77
CA TYR A 204 -11.93 5.19 -7.74
C TYR A 204 -10.49 5.46 -8.12
N GLU A 205 -9.58 4.55 -7.76
CA GLU A 205 -8.18 4.62 -8.17
C GLU A 205 -8.00 3.84 -9.46
N GLU A 206 -7.48 4.53 -10.47
CA GLU A 206 -7.06 3.97 -11.76
C GLU A 206 -8.03 2.95 -12.38
N PRO A 207 -9.30 3.34 -12.62
CA PRO A 207 -10.27 2.43 -13.25
C PRO A 207 -9.85 2.02 -14.66
N ILE A 208 -9.29 2.94 -15.44
CA ILE A 208 -8.82 2.73 -16.81
C ILE A 208 -7.35 3.12 -16.94
N PRO A 209 -6.64 2.81 -18.06
CA PRO A 209 -5.23 3.14 -18.23
C PRO A 209 -4.92 4.63 -18.00
N ARG A 210 -3.88 4.91 -17.21
CA ARG A 210 -3.46 6.27 -16.81
C ARG A 210 -3.20 7.20 -17.98
N GLY A 211 -2.71 6.66 -19.09
CA GLY A 211 -2.42 7.43 -20.32
C GLY A 211 -3.65 7.79 -21.14
N ASP A 212 -4.82 7.22 -20.85
CA ASP A 212 -6.05 7.50 -21.60
C ASP A 212 -6.72 8.79 -21.10
N VAL A 213 -6.14 9.93 -21.49
CA VAL A 213 -6.62 11.27 -21.10
C VAL A 213 -8.07 11.51 -21.53
N GLU A 214 -8.43 11.13 -22.76
CA GLU A 214 -9.79 11.33 -23.27
C GLU A 214 -10.78 10.36 -22.63
N GLY A 215 -10.35 9.13 -22.34
CA GLY A 215 -11.12 8.17 -21.58
C GLY A 215 -11.48 8.70 -20.18
N TYR A 216 -10.52 9.26 -19.44
CA TYR A 216 -10.80 9.87 -18.12
C TYR A 216 -11.77 11.05 -18.20
N ARG A 217 -11.62 11.92 -19.20
CA ARG A 217 -12.57 13.04 -19.42
C ARG A 217 -14.00 12.55 -19.68
N ARG A 218 -14.15 11.51 -20.48
CA ARG A 218 -15.45 10.87 -20.73
C ARG A 218 -15.97 10.14 -19.50
N LEU A 219 -15.12 9.40 -18.77
CA LEU A 219 -15.52 8.64 -17.59
C LEU A 219 -16.09 9.54 -16.48
N ARG A 220 -15.54 10.73 -16.30
CA ARG A 220 -16.05 11.75 -15.35
C ARG A 220 -17.48 12.23 -15.63
N GLN A 221 -18.02 11.94 -16.81
CA GLN A 221 -19.43 12.21 -17.13
C GLN A 221 -20.38 11.11 -16.65
N HIS A 222 -19.83 9.95 -16.25
CA HIS A 222 -20.58 8.77 -15.85
C HIS A 222 -20.49 8.45 -14.35
N THR A 223 -19.56 9.06 -13.62
CA THR A 223 -19.43 8.89 -12.18
C THR A 223 -19.38 10.23 -11.48
N THR A 224 -20.00 10.30 -10.28
CA THR A 224 -19.93 11.46 -9.39
C THR A 224 -18.82 11.33 -8.36
N ARG A 225 -18.17 10.16 -8.31
CA ARG A 225 -17.07 9.93 -7.36
C ARG A 225 -15.75 10.43 -7.92
N PRO A 226 -14.87 10.99 -7.07
CA PRO A 226 -13.55 11.40 -7.50
C PRO A 226 -12.74 10.21 -8.01
N THR A 227 -11.91 10.49 -9.01
CA THR A 227 -10.89 9.56 -9.50
C THR A 227 -9.51 9.94 -8.99
N ALA A 228 -8.69 8.94 -8.67
CA ALA A 228 -7.31 9.09 -8.26
C ALA A 228 -6.36 8.43 -9.26
N GLN A 229 -5.19 9.04 -9.47
CA GLN A 229 -4.09 8.45 -10.24
C GLN A 229 -2.79 8.59 -9.47
N HIS A 230 -1.85 7.68 -9.69
CA HIS A 230 -0.50 7.85 -9.15
C HIS A 230 0.13 9.12 -9.69
N TYR A 231 0.68 9.92 -8.77
CA TYR A 231 1.31 11.18 -9.14
C TYR A 231 2.52 10.95 -10.06
N SER A 232 2.54 11.71 -11.13
CA SER A 232 3.75 12.01 -11.92
C SER A 232 3.63 13.45 -12.43
N PRO A 233 4.73 14.10 -12.82
CA PRO A 233 4.67 15.45 -13.42
C PRO A 233 3.78 15.50 -14.66
N GLU A 234 3.69 14.42 -15.44
CA GLU A 234 2.83 14.34 -16.61
C GLU A 234 1.35 14.23 -16.20
N ILE A 235 1.01 13.33 -15.30
CA ILE A 235 -0.36 13.16 -14.79
C ILE A 235 -0.84 14.46 -14.11
N MET A 236 0.03 15.11 -13.33
CA MET A 236 -0.28 16.40 -12.72
C MET A 236 -0.61 17.47 -13.76
N ARG A 237 0.17 17.58 -14.84
CA ARG A 237 -0.08 18.51 -15.94
C ARG A 237 -1.43 18.23 -16.63
N ASN A 238 -1.71 16.97 -16.90
CA ASN A 238 -2.98 16.55 -17.49
C ASN A 238 -4.16 16.84 -16.54
N ALA A 239 -4.01 16.61 -15.26
CA ALA A 239 -5.01 16.94 -14.24
C ALA A 239 -5.31 18.44 -14.15
N ALA A 240 -4.26 19.28 -14.21
CA ALA A 240 -4.39 20.74 -14.15
C ALA A 240 -5.01 21.34 -15.42
N GLN A 241 -4.63 20.84 -16.61
CA GLN A 241 -5.02 21.41 -17.91
C GLN A 241 -6.29 20.79 -18.50
N ARG A 242 -6.58 19.53 -18.20
CA ARG A 242 -7.61 18.73 -18.88
C ARG A 242 -8.61 18.09 -17.94
N GLU A 243 -8.48 18.32 -16.64
CA GLU A 243 -9.39 17.81 -15.59
C GLU A 243 -9.57 16.28 -15.61
N VAL A 244 -8.49 15.54 -15.89
CA VAL A 244 -8.55 14.07 -16.06
C VAL A 244 -8.64 13.31 -14.76
N THR A 245 -8.25 13.91 -13.62
CA THR A 245 -8.33 13.27 -12.29
C THR A 245 -8.62 14.31 -11.22
N ASP A 246 -9.22 13.87 -10.13
CA ASP A 246 -9.61 14.73 -9.01
C ASP A 246 -8.51 14.84 -7.96
N GLY A 247 -7.66 13.82 -7.85
CA GLY A 247 -6.56 13.80 -6.90
C GLY A 247 -5.56 12.70 -7.18
N PHE A 248 -4.62 12.49 -6.23
CA PHE A 248 -3.44 11.68 -6.48
C PHE A 248 -3.16 10.64 -5.39
N VAL A 249 -2.46 9.59 -5.81
CA VAL A 249 -1.67 8.70 -4.96
C VAL A 249 -0.26 9.27 -4.93
N VAL A 250 0.20 9.72 -3.77
CA VAL A 250 1.53 10.32 -3.59
C VAL A 250 2.37 9.41 -2.72
N GLY A 251 3.55 9.09 -3.19
CA GLY A 251 4.55 8.33 -2.45
C GLY A 251 5.93 8.69 -2.93
N GLY A 252 6.92 8.10 -2.30
CA GLY A 252 8.28 8.40 -2.63
C GLY A 252 9.11 8.77 -1.41
N GLY A 253 10.41 9.08 -1.60
CA GLY A 253 11.23 9.69 -0.58
C GLY A 253 10.70 11.06 -0.15
N VAL A 254 11.29 11.62 0.89
CA VAL A 254 10.82 12.90 1.45
C VAL A 254 10.78 14.00 0.40
N SER A 255 11.84 14.15 -0.40
CA SER A 255 11.94 15.23 -1.38
C SER A 255 10.91 15.09 -2.51
N ALA A 256 10.67 13.87 -3.00
CA ALA A 256 9.67 13.61 -4.03
C ALA A 256 8.24 13.82 -3.49
N THR A 257 7.95 13.29 -2.30
CA THR A 257 6.65 13.39 -1.64
C THR A 257 6.30 14.85 -1.33
N MET A 258 7.25 15.63 -0.77
CA MET A 258 7.04 17.04 -0.49
C MET A 258 6.78 17.85 -1.76
N ARG A 259 7.58 17.65 -2.83
CA ARG A 259 7.35 18.31 -4.13
C ARG A 259 5.98 17.96 -4.71
N ALA A 260 5.62 16.67 -4.72
CA ALA A 260 4.34 16.22 -5.26
C ALA A 260 3.15 16.77 -4.47
N GLY A 261 3.22 16.71 -3.14
CA GLY A 261 2.14 17.19 -2.27
C GLY A 261 1.94 18.69 -2.32
N LEU A 262 3.03 19.48 -2.38
CA LEU A 262 2.95 20.92 -2.54
C LEU A 262 2.42 21.30 -3.93
N ALA A 263 2.92 20.66 -4.99
CA ALA A 263 2.41 20.88 -6.34
C ALA A 263 0.92 20.54 -6.47
N ALA A 264 0.47 19.43 -5.88
CA ALA A 264 -0.96 19.08 -5.87
C ALA A 264 -1.77 20.17 -5.15
N GLY A 265 -1.26 20.71 -4.04
CA GLY A 265 -1.89 21.79 -3.28
C GLY A 265 -2.08 23.07 -4.06
N GLU A 266 -1.12 23.49 -4.88
CA GLU A 266 -1.21 24.67 -5.74
C GLU A 266 -2.38 24.61 -6.74
N PHE A 267 -2.82 23.40 -7.08
CA PHE A 267 -3.96 23.16 -7.99
C PHE A 267 -5.22 22.67 -7.26
N ASN A 268 -5.29 22.79 -5.93
CA ASN A 268 -6.42 22.34 -5.11
C ASN A 268 -6.75 20.84 -5.33
N LYS A 269 -5.74 20.00 -5.52
CA LYS A 269 -5.91 18.57 -5.74
C LYS A 269 -5.59 17.81 -4.47
N PRO A 270 -6.60 17.15 -3.84
CA PRO A 270 -6.38 16.28 -2.70
C PRO A 270 -5.55 15.05 -3.10
N PHE A 271 -4.94 14.44 -2.10
CA PHE A 271 -4.22 13.18 -2.29
C PHE A 271 -4.16 12.40 -0.99
N TRP A 272 -3.83 11.10 -1.11
CA TRP A 272 -3.34 10.33 0.02
C TRP A 272 -1.86 10.00 -0.13
N LEU A 273 -1.21 9.82 1.01
CA LEU A 273 0.14 9.27 1.07
C LEU A 273 0.05 7.74 1.00
N GLN A 274 0.79 7.13 0.07
CA GLN A 274 0.93 5.68 -0.02
C GLN A 274 2.39 5.31 0.23
N LEU A 275 2.70 5.02 1.50
CA LEU A 275 4.01 4.62 1.99
C LEU A 275 3.81 3.34 2.78
N VAL A 276 4.23 2.21 2.20
CA VAL A 276 3.81 0.88 2.65
C VAL A 276 4.88 0.21 3.53
N GLY A 277 4.45 -0.33 4.66
CA GLY A 277 5.26 -1.04 5.64
C GLY A 277 4.51 -1.25 6.95
N VAL A 278 5.24 -1.32 8.05
CA VAL A 278 4.70 -1.49 9.40
C VAL A 278 4.68 -0.17 10.20
N GLY A 279 5.06 -0.16 11.45
CA GLY A 279 4.87 0.99 12.34
C GLY A 279 5.70 2.22 12.03
N LEU A 280 7.00 2.05 11.69
CA LEU A 280 7.90 3.18 11.40
C LEU A 280 7.44 3.97 10.19
N VAL A 281 7.09 3.29 9.10
CA VAL A 281 6.60 3.96 7.89
C VAL A 281 5.26 4.64 8.11
N THR A 282 4.42 4.11 9.00
CA THR A 282 3.14 4.74 9.34
C THR A 282 3.36 6.06 10.11
N ALA A 283 4.29 6.06 11.08
CA ALA A 283 4.71 7.28 11.79
C ALA A 283 5.32 8.32 10.82
N PHE A 284 6.18 7.85 9.92
CA PHE A 284 6.81 8.70 8.90
C PHE A 284 5.77 9.34 7.97
N ALA A 285 4.78 8.59 7.50
CA ALA A 285 3.68 9.12 6.70
C ALA A 285 2.84 10.16 7.47
N ALA A 286 2.61 9.94 8.78
CA ALA A 286 1.91 10.90 9.62
C ALA A 286 2.68 12.24 9.72
N HIS A 287 4.01 12.22 9.86
CA HIS A 287 4.83 13.45 9.84
C HIS A 287 4.71 14.22 8.52
N LEU A 288 4.76 13.52 7.38
CA LEU A 288 4.58 14.14 6.06
C LEU A 288 3.17 14.72 5.91
N GLY A 289 2.14 13.96 6.29
CA GLY A 289 0.75 14.40 6.26
C GLY A 289 0.46 15.59 7.17
N ALA A 290 1.21 15.72 8.27
CA ALA A 290 1.06 16.83 9.21
C ALA A 290 1.39 18.20 8.62
N VAL A 291 2.23 18.26 7.59
CA VAL A 291 2.71 19.49 6.96
C VAL A 291 2.21 19.70 5.53
N LEU A 292 1.48 18.74 4.98
CA LEU A 292 0.94 18.81 3.62
C LEU A 292 -0.57 19.08 3.67
N PRO A 293 -1.03 20.34 3.46
CA PRO A 293 -2.44 20.72 3.67
C PRO A 293 -3.45 19.86 2.88
N TRP A 294 -3.08 19.45 1.66
CA TRP A 294 -3.95 18.70 0.76
C TRP A 294 -3.84 17.17 0.89
N ALA A 295 -3.04 16.65 1.82
CA ALA A 295 -3.04 15.25 2.22
C ALA A 295 -4.31 14.95 3.04
N THR A 296 -5.49 15.04 2.40
CA THR A 296 -6.80 14.96 3.04
C THR A 296 -7.53 13.65 2.76
N TRP A 297 -7.04 12.86 1.82
CA TRP A 297 -7.51 11.52 1.58
C TRP A 297 -6.81 10.51 2.51
N PRO A 298 -7.47 9.39 2.88
CA PRO A 298 -6.91 8.46 3.87
C PRO A 298 -5.58 7.86 3.42
N ALA A 299 -4.52 8.13 4.18
CA ALA A 299 -3.19 7.57 3.91
C ALA A 299 -3.19 6.04 3.99
N ILE A 300 -2.37 5.40 3.17
CA ILE A 300 -2.26 3.95 3.08
C ILE A 300 -0.85 3.52 3.45
N SER A 301 -0.71 2.83 4.58
CA SER A 301 0.54 2.20 5.03
C SER A 301 0.52 0.68 4.99
N CYS A 302 -0.65 0.08 4.84
CA CYS A 302 -0.86 -1.38 4.90
C CYS A 302 -0.54 -2.02 6.26
N LEU A 303 -0.37 -1.23 7.33
CA LEU A 303 -0.04 -1.67 8.68
C LEU A 303 -0.96 -2.80 9.16
N ASN A 304 -2.24 -2.69 8.88
CA ASN A 304 -3.26 -3.66 9.27
C ASN A 304 -3.09 -5.08 8.72
N ASN A 305 -2.22 -5.27 7.73
CA ASN A 305 -1.97 -6.61 7.18
C ASN A 305 -1.03 -7.46 8.05
N TYR A 306 -0.26 -6.81 8.91
CA TYR A 306 0.77 -7.47 9.71
C TYR A 306 0.26 -7.85 11.09
N SER A 307 0.76 -8.97 11.61
CA SER A 307 0.46 -9.41 12.97
C SER A 307 1.20 -8.61 14.05
N ASP A 308 2.10 -7.72 13.64
CA ASP A 308 2.93 -6.91 14.53
C ASP A 308 3.35 -5.61 13.81
N ASP A 309 3.38 -4.49 14.53
CA ASP A 309 3.83 -3.20 13.99
C ASP A 309 5.31 -2.89 14.30
N CYS A 310 5.97 -3.75 15.05
CA CYS A 310 7.36 -3.63 15.51
C CYS A 310 7.65 -2.37 16.35
N LEU A 311 6.64 -1.77 16.94
CA LEU A 311 6.76 -0.62 17.86
C LEU A 311 6.52 -1.02 19.31
N ALA A 312 7.26 -0.40 20.23
CA ALA A 312 7.08 -0.61 21.67
C ALA A 312 5.69 -0.15 22.17
N GLN A 313 5.09 0.81 21.47
CA GLN A 313 3.72 1.25 21.69
C GLN A 313 3.07 1.49 20.32
N PRO A 314 1.87 0.96 20.08
CA PRO A 314 1.18 1.17 18.82
C PRO A 314 0.80 2.65 18.62
N LEU A 315 0.71 3.06 17.38
CA LEU A 315 0.22 4.41 17.02
C LEU A 315 -1.26 4.55 17.40
N GLU A 316 -1.61 5.71 17.95
CA GLU A 316 -3.01 6.02 18.30
C GLU A 316 -3.83 6.27 17.04
N ILE A 317 -4.81 5.40 16.75
CA ILE A 317 -5.73 5.52 15.62
C ILE A 317 -7.15 5.65 16.16
N LYS A 318 -7.85 6.72 15.75
CA LYS A 318 -9.20 7.01 16.23
C LYS A 318 -10.01 7.79 15.20
N GLY A 319 -11.25 7.31 14.94
CA GLY A 319 -12.20 8.00 14.07
C GLY A 319 -11.72 8.21 12.63
N GLY A 320 -10.85 7.33 12.12
CA GLY A 320 -10.25 7.43 10.79
C GLY A 320 -8.96 8.25 10.71
N TYR A 321 -8.36 8.57 11.86
CA TYR A 321 -7.17 9.40 11.95
C TYR A 321 -6.09 8.74 12.79
N VAL A 322 -4.85 8.89 12.39
CA VAL A 322 -3.64 8.55 13.18
C VAL A 322 -3.05 9.82 13.79
N ARG A 323 -2.68 9.73 15.07
CA ARG A 323 -2.02 10.86 15.76
C ARG A 323 -0.59 11.03 15.25
N VAL A 324 -0.23 12.28 14.97
CA VAL A 324 1.15 12.64 14.59
C VAL A 324 2.03 12.57 15.84
N PRO A 325 3.11 11.77 15.85
CA PRO A 325 4.01 11.72 17.00
C PRO A 325 4.70 13.07 17.24
N ASP A 326 4.85 13.45 18.53
CA ASP A 326 5.46 14.73 18.92
C ASP A 326 6.83 14.58 19.60
N ALA A 327 7.28 13.36 19.92
CA ALA A 327 8.62 13.12 20.43
C ALA A 327 9.70 13.33 19.34
N PRO A 328 10.98 13.53 19.70
CA PRO A 328 12.06 13.76 18.75
C PRO A 328 12.23 12.65 17.71
N GLY A 329 12.61 12.99 16.50
CA GLY A 329 12.73 12.07 15.36
C GLY A 329 11.37 11.64 14.83
N LEU A 330 11.20 10.34 14.58
CA LEU A 330 9.90 9.75 14.22
C LEU A 330 8.94 9.71 15.41
N GLY A 331 9.43 9.96 16.62
CA GLY A 331 8.63 10.03 17.82
C GLY A 331 8.01 8.70 18.27
N VAL A 332 8.57 7.60 17.80
CA VAL A 332 8.21 6.23 18.16
C VAL A 332 9.44 5.43 18.54
N GLU A 333 9.25 4.40 19.36
CA GLU A 333 10.32 3.49 19.79
C GLU A 333 10.11 2.10 19.19
N ILE A 334 11.20 1.46 18.80
CA ILE A 334 11.21 0.07 18.30
C ILE A 334 10.92 -0.90 19.45
N ASP A 335 10.14 -1.94 19.16
CA ASP A 335 10.05 -3.13 20.02
C ASP A 335 11.21 -4.08 19.73
N GLU A 336 12.22 -4.06 20.59
CA GLU A 336 13.40 -4.92 20.46
C GLU A 336 13.06 -6.42 20.61
N ASP A 337 11.98 -6.78 21.31
CA ASP A 337 11.52 -8.17 21.43
C ASP A 337 10.88 -8.62 20.12
N ALA A 338 10.08 -7.77 19.47
CA ALA A 338 9.54 -8.04 18.14
C ALA A 338 10.66 -8.16 17.11
N ILE A 339 11.66 -7.27 17.13
CA ILE A 339 12.84 -7.36 16.27
C ILE A 339 13.56 -8.69 16.43
N ARG A 340 13.81 -9.13 17.67
CA ARG A 340 14.45 -10.44 17.92
C ARG A 340 13.60 -11.61 17.47
N LYS A 341 12.30 -11.54 17.66
CA LYS A 341 11.32 -12.57 17.31
C LYS A 341 11.25 -12.83 15.81
N TYR A 342 11.24 -11.76 15.02
CA TYR A 342 11.03 -11.85 13.56
C TYR A 342 12.31 -11.79 12.75
N ARG A 343 13.48 -11.59 13.41
CA ARG A 343 14.76 -11.49 12.72
C ARG A 343 15.11 -12.78 11.98
N VAL A 344 15.47 -12.63 10.71
CA VAL A 344 15.96 -13.70 9.86
C VAL A 344 17.36 -13.36 9.35
N SER A 345 18.08 -14.34 8.75
CA SER A 345 19.35 -14.05 8.08
C SER A 345 19.16 -13.00 6.98
N LYS A 346 20.12 -12.10 6.84
CA LYS A 346 20.12 -11.09 5.76
C LYS A 346 20.06 -11.69 4.35
N ASP A 347 20.44 -12.95 4.19
CA ASP A 347 20.41 -13.70 2.93
C ASP A 347 19.06 -14.41 2.73
N ASN A 348 18.24 -14.49 3.78
CA ASN A 348 16.93 -15.14 3.78
C ASN A 348 15.80 -14.12 3.64
N TRP A 349 15.80 -13.41 2.54
CA TRP A 349 14.88 -12.30 2.26
C TRP A 349 13.85 -12.62 1.17
N TRP A 350 13.69 -13.92 0.85
CA TRP A 350 12.67 -14.44 -0.05
C TRP A 350 11.87 -15.52 0.67
N ILE A 351 10.56 -15.50 0.49
CA ILE A 351 9.63 -16.46 1.11
C ILE A 351 9.10 -17.37 0.00
N ASP A 352 9.34 -18.67 0.16
CA ASP A 352 8.78 -19.68 -0.71
C ASP A 352 7.39 -20.07 -0.23
N TYR A 353 6.43 -20.01 -1.13
CA TYR A 353 5.06 -20.44 -0.89
C TYR A 353 4.77 -21.80 -1.53
N PRO A 354 3.98 -22.64 -0.88
CA PRO A 354 3.56 -23.93 -1.46
C PRO A 354 2.90 -23.77 -2.82
N ARG A 355 2.99 -24.82 -3.65
CA ARG A 355 2.27 -24.90 -4.92
C ARG A 355 0.76 -24.75 -4.68
N LYS A 356 0.07 -24.16 -5.63
CA LYS A 356 -1.39 -23.97 -5.55
C LYS A 356 -1.99 -23.88 -6.95
N ILE A 357 -3.26 -24.18 -7.04
CA ILE A 357 -4.08 -23.96 -8.22
C ILE A 357 -5.08 -22.85 -7.91
N LEU A 358 -5.13 -21.85 -8.75
CA LEU A 358 -6.08 -20.74 -8.69
C LEU A 358 -7.19 -21.01 -9.70
N SER A 359 -8.41 -21.20 -9.22
CA SER A 359 -9.56 -21.50 -10.08
C SER A 359 -10.52 -20.33 -10.06
N VAL A 360 -10.63 -19.60 -11.17
CA VAL A 360 -11.64 -18.58 -11.35
C VAL A 360 -12.89 -19.24 -11.91
N VAL A 361 -14.00 -19.09 -11.20
CA VAL A 361 -15.29 -19.70 -11.52
C VAL A 361 -16.31 -18.61 -11.77
N TRP A 362 -16.97 -18.64 -12.92
CA TRP A 362 -18.07 -17.75 -13.28
C TRP A 362 -19.42 -18.46 -13.19
N GLU A 363 -20.49 -17.70 -13.07
CA GLU A 363 -21.83 -18.26 -13.23
C GLU A 363 -21.98 -18.92 -14.61
N GLY A 364 -22.79 -19.96 -14.70
CA GLY A 364 -22.90 -20.77 -15.91
C GLY A 364 -21.84 -21.87 -16.07
N GLY A 365 -20.99 -22.10 -15.05
CA GLY A 365 -20.11 -23.27 -14.96
C GLY A 365 -18.78 -23.14 -15.69
N ARG A 366 -18.44 -21.99 -16.25
CA ARG A 366 -17.12 -21.76 -16.84
C ARG A 366 -16.07 -21.67 -15.72
N VAL A 367 -14.96 -22.37 -15.88
CA VAL A 367 -13.83 -22.40 -14.93
C VAL A 367 -12.52 -22.24 -15.69
N MET A 368 -11.61 -21.43 -15.13
CA MET A 368 -10.24 -21.31 -15.59
C MET A 368 -9.28 -21.60 -14.44
N HIS A 369 -8.28 -22.45 -14.68
CA HIS A 369 -7.27 -22.82 -13.70
C HIS A 369 -5.91 -22.25 -14.07
N TYR A 370 -5.21 -21.74 -13.06
CA TYR A 370 -3.88 -21.10 -13.14
C TYR A 370 -3.01 -21.61 -11.98
N THR A 371 -1.70 -21.53 -12.11
CA THR A 371 -0.77 -21.82 -11.01
C THR A 371 -0.26 -20.55 -10.31
N THR A 372 -0.36 -19.39 -10.97
CA THR A 372 0.11 -18.12 -10.41
C THR A 372 -0.84 -16.97 -10.75
N MET A 373 -0.85 -15.92 -9.92
CA MET A 373 -1.60 -14.70 -10.23
C MET A 373 -1.06 -13.94 -11.46
N PRO A 374 0.26 -13.84 -11.72
CA PRO A 374 0.77 -13.28 -12.97
C PRO A 374 0.20 -13.97 -14.21
N GLN A 375 0.07 -15.30 -14.20
CA GLN A 375 -0.55 -16.05 -15.30
C GLN A 375 -2.03 -15.67 -15.48
N CYS A 376 -2.79 -15.64 -14.38
CA CYS A 376 -4.19 -15.21 -14.38
C CYS A 376 -4.35 -13.78 -14.88
N TRP A 377 -3.48 -12.89 -14.45
CA TRP A 377 -3.48 -11.48 -14.89
C TRP A 377 -3.17 -11.32 -16.39
N THR A 378 -2.17 -12.05 -16.88
CA THR A 378 -1.81 -12.06 -18.30
C THR A 378 -2.98 -12.56 -19.16
N ASP A 379 -3.63 -13.64 -18.73
CA ASP A 379 -4.78 -14.21 -19.42
C ASP A 379 -5.97 -13.23 -19.46
N PHE A 380 -6.22 -12.53 -18.35
CA PHE A 380 -7.20 -11.44 -18.30
C PHE A 380 -6.85 -10.30 -19.28
N ARG A 381 -5.61 -9.84 -19.30
CA ARG A 381 -5.17 -8.76 -20.21
C ARG A 381 -5.30 -9.14 -21.68
N ASN A 382 -5.11 -10.41 -22.00
CA ASN A 382 -5.27 -10.95 -23.35
C ASN A 382 -6.72 -11.11 -23.78
N GLY A 383 -7.71 -10.81 -22.90
CA GLY A 383 -9.12 -10.87 -23.24
C GLY A 383 -9.75 -12.25 -23.11
N ASN A 384 -9.07 -13.20 -22.47
CA ASN A 384 -9.56 -14.57 -22.34
C ASN A 384 -10.53 -14.76 -21.16
N GLN A 385 -10.70 -13.73 -20.32
CA GLN A 385 -11.62 -13.73 -19.19
C GLN A 385 -12.68 -12.63 -19.34
N PRO A 386 -13.91 -12.85 -18.83
CA PRO A 386 -14.90 -11.80 -18.74
C PRO A 386 -14.48 -10.66 -17.82
N LEU A 387 -15.09 -9.50 -18.05
CA LEU A 387 -14.90 -8.34 -17.22
C LEU A 387 -16.04 -8.24 -16.19
N GLN A 388 -15.71 -8.21 -14.91
CA GLN A 388 -16.64 -7.86 -13.80
C GLN A 388 -18.02 -8.53 -13.87
N GLU A 389 -18.07 -9.85 -14.09
CA GLU A 389 -19.33 -10.59 -14.03
C GLU A 389 -19.77 -10.80 -12.56
N PRO A 390 -21.06 -10.58 -12.24
CA PRO A 390 -21.62 -10.98 -10.94
C PRO A 390 -21.43 -12.47 -10.67
N GLY A 391 -21.31 -12.84 -9.38
CA GLY A 391 -21.17 -14.24 -8.96
C GLY A 391 -19.80 -14.86 -9.20
N VAL A 392 -18.83 -14.14 -9.79
CA VAL A 392 -17.48 -14.65 -10.02
C VAL A 392 -16.74 -14.87 -8.70
N ARG A 393 -16.00 -15.98 -8.62
CA ARG A 393 -15.25 -16.39 -7.43
C ARG A 393 -13.88 -16.93 -7.80
N LEU A 394 -12.87 -16.58 -7.00
CA LEU A 394 -11.54 -17.18 -7.03
C LEU A 394 -11.44 -18.21 -5.90
N HIS A 395 -11.14 -19.45 -6.25
CA HIS A 395 -10.81 -20.51 -5.31
C HIS A 395 -9.32 -20.80 -5.35
N VAL A 396 -8.76 -21.12 -4.19
CA VAL A 396 -7.36 -21.52 -4.04
C VAL A 396 -7.33 -22.96 -3.56
N TRP A 397 -6.75 -23.84 -4.35
CA TRP A 397 -6.48 -25.22 -3.99
C TRP A 397 -5.01 -25.37 -3.69
N HIS A 398 -4.67 -25.53 -2.43
CA HIS A 398 -3.29 -25.78 -1.99
C HIS A 398 -2.90 -27.22 -2.30
N ASP A 399 -1.62 -27.44 -2.55
CA ASP A 399 -1.04 -28.76 -2.77
C ASP A 399 -1.37 -29.71 -1.59
N ASP A 400 -2.15 -30.71 -1.87
CA ASP A 400 -2.61 -31.72 -0.93
C ASP A 400 -1.96 -33.10 -1.17
N GLY A 401 -1.00 -33.17 -2.13
CA GLY A 401 -0.29 -34.38 -2.51
C GLY A 401 -1.13 -35.38 -3.32
N THR A 402 -2.32 -35.00 -3.81
CA THR A 402 -3.16 -35.87 -4.62
C THR A 402 -2.70 -35.93 -6.08
N PRO A 403 -2.87 -37.09 -6.77
CA PRO A 403 -2.59 -37.19 -8.20
C PRO A 403 -3.42 -36.21 -9.05
N GLU A 404 -4.63 -35.90 -8.63
CA GLU A 404 -5.55 -34.96 -9.28
C GLU A 404 -4.97 -33.53 -9.22
N PHE A 405 -4.42 -33.13 -8.06
CA PHE A 405 -3.72 -31.85 -7.93
C PHE A 405 -2.51 -31.81 -8.85
N ASP A 406 -1.63 -32.83 -8.81
CA ASP A 406 -0.40 -32.88 -9.60
C ASP A 406 -0.68 -32.79 -11.11
N GLU A 407 -1.66 -33.53 -11.60
CA GLU A 407 -2.01 -33.52 -13.02
C GLU A 407 -2.58 -32.16 -13.46
N LEU A 408 -3.49 -31.58 -12.70
CA LEU A 408 -4.07 -30.27 -13.03
C LEU A 408 -3.01 -29.17 -12.91
N HIS A 409 -2.18 -29.21 -11.87
CA HIS A 409 -1.09 -28.24 -11.69
C HIS A 409 -0.12 -28.29 -12.86
N ARG A 410 0.34 -29.48 -13.25
CA ARG A 410 1.27 -29.67 -14.38
C ARG A 410 0.68 -29.12 -15.69
N ARG A 411 -0.61 -29.32 -15.95
CA ARG A 411 -1.29 -28.74 -17.13
C ARG A 411 -1.39 -27.24 -17.05
N ALA A 412 -1.81 -26.70 -15.90
CA ALA A 412 -2.00 -25.28 -15.67
C ALA A 412 -0.68 -24.50 -15.65
N GLU A 413 0.43 -25.13 -15.27
CA GLU A 413 1.77 -24.53 -15.33
C GLU A 413 2.23 -24.27 -16.78
N LEU A 414 1.88 -25.17 -17.70
CA LEU A 414 2.21 -25.00 -19.13
C LEU A 414 1.32 -23.92 -19.81
N ALA A 415 0.05 -23.91 -19.50
CA ALA A 415 -0.91 -22.93 -20.01
C ALA A 415 -2.18 -22.92 -19.15
N PRO A 416 -2.95 -21.80 -19.11
CA PRO A 416 -4.24 -21.76 -18.45
C PRO A 416 -5.17 -22.91 -18.91
N VAL A 417 -5.73 -23.66 -17.96
CA VAL A 417 -6.62 -24.79 -18.27
C VAL A 417 -8.07 -24.30 -18.22
N ARG A 418 -8.79 -24.51 -19.31
CA ARG A 418 -10.22 -24.18 -19.40
C ARG A 418 -11.04 -25.46 -19.20
N ASP A 419 -11.91 -25.42 -18.20
CA ASP A 419 -12.89 -26.44 -17.97
C ASP A 419 -14.30 -25.85 -18.02
N SER A 420 -15.27 -26.67 -18.45
CA SER A 420 -16.69 -26.38 -18.30
C SER A 420 -17.28 -27.43 -17.36
N ARG A 421 -17.88 -27.00 -16.27
CA ARG A 421 -18.78 -27.86 -15.51
C ARG A 421 -20.11 -27.85 -16.28
N ASN A 422 -20.47 -28.99 -16.84
CA ASN A 422 -21.77 -29.19 -17.45
C ASN A 422 -22.89 -29.11 -16.42
#